data_100cf3faf2234ba3da762f4ecceecf33
#
_entry.id   100cf3faf2234ba3da762f4ecceecf33
#
_cell.length_a   1.000
_cell.length_b   1.000
_cell.length_c   1.000
_cell.angle_alpha   90.00
_cell.angle_beta   90.00
_cell.angle_gamma   90.00
#
_symmetry.space_group_name_H-M   'P 1'
#
loop_
_entity.id
_entity.type
_entity.pdbx_description
1 polymer ?
#
loop_
_entity_poly.entity_id
_entity_poly.type
_entity_poly.pdbx_seq_one_letter_code
_entity_poly.pdbx_strand_id
1 'polypeptide(L)'
;VILCFVYFMKIIIYLSEFMIPITAIFIVGYGLIKKQKVYEQFIDGAKDGLGTVLSIIPTLIGLMIGVKVISASGLLLWIAKAIGKYTTHIGVPADVIPIIIVRFFSSNAANTLCLDLFERCGTDSYEGFLVSIIMSCTETIFYTLSVYATAAKVTKTRRTLPGAFIATMSRVAASVVIT
;
A
#
# COMPACT_ATOMS: atom_id res chain seq x y z
N VAL A 1 -8.98 -26.91 18.10
CA VAL A 1 -8.23 -26.36 16.95
C VAL A 1 -8.54 -24.86 16.80
N ILE A 2 -9.80 -24.44 16.72
CA ILE A 2 -10.21 -23.03 16.57
C ILE A 2 -9.71 -22.16 17.73
N LEU A 3 -9.82 -22.62 18.96
CA LEU A 3 -9.38 -21.85 20.14
C LEU A 3 -7.85 -21.63 20.13
N CYS A 4 -7.07 -22.63 19.74
CA CYS A 4 -5.63 -22.54 19.63
C CYS A 4 -5.23 -21.54 18.52
N PHE A 5 -5.94 -21.52 17.40
CA PHE A 5 -5.74 -20.56 16.30
C PHE A 5 -6.04 -19.12 16.75
N VAL A 6 -7.13 -18.91 17.49
CA VAL A 6 -7.48 -17.58 18.03
C VAL A 6 -6.44 -17.06 19.02
N TYR A 7 -5.93 -17.95 19.92
CA TYR A 7 -4.84 -17.57 20.83
C TYR A 7 -3.55 -17.24 20.09
N PHE A 8 -3.20 -18.03 19.08
CA PHE A 8 -2.02 -17.78 18.25
C PHE A 8 -2.11 -16.45 17.51
N MET A 9 -3.28 -16.14 16.91
CA MET A 9 -3.53 -14.84 16.27
C MET A 9 -3.41 -13.68 17.26
N LYS A 10 -3.96 -13.79 18.46
CA LYS A 10 -3.81 -12.76 19.50
C LYS A 10 -2.34 -12.52 19.87
N ILE A 11 -1.55 -13.58 20.03
CA ILE A 11 -0.11 -13.44 20.32
C ILE A 11 0.62 -12.71 19.20
N ILE A 12 0.31 -13.02 17.93
CA ILE A 12 0.90 -12.32 16.77
C ILE A 12 0.53 -10.84 16.77
N ILE A 13 -0.73 -10.51 17.07
CA ILE A 13 -1.20 -9.11 17.13
C ILE A 13 -0.46 -8.37 18.25
N TYR A 14 -0.40 -8.91 19.46
CA TYR A 14 0.34 -8.32 20.57
C TYR A 14 1.83 -8.15 20.24
N LEU A 15 2.45 -9.16 19.64
CA LEU A 15 3.86 -9.09 19.24
C LEU A 15 4.08 -7.98 18.19
N SER A 16 3.15 -7.82 17.25
CA SER A 16 3.18 -6.76 16.25
C SER A 16 3.07 -5.36 16.86
N GLU A 17 2.19 -5.18 17.86
CA GLU A 17 2.03 -3.91 18.57
C GLU A 17 3.30 -3.48 19.31
N PHE A 18 4.04 -4.45 19.87
CA PHE A 18 5.29 -4.19 20.59
C PHE A 18 6.52 -4.03 19.68
N MET A 19 6.44 -4.36 18.40
CA MET A 19 7.59 -4.29 17.48
C MET A 19 8.19 -2.88 17.39
N ILE A 20 7.36 -1.86 17.24
CA ILE A 20 7.83 -0.46 17.13
C ILE A 20 8.45 0.04 18.44
N PRO A 21 7.79 -0.08 19.62
CA PRO A 21 8.39 0.28 20.90
C PRO A 21 9.69 -0.47 21.20
N ILE A 22 9.74 -1.78 20.96
CA ILE A 22 10.94 -2.59 21.19
C ILE A 22 12.09 -2.12 20.29
N THR A 23 11.81 -1.87 19.01
CA THR A 23 12.82 -1.37 18.07
C THR A 23 13.36 -0.01 18.53
N ALA A 24 12.49 0.90 18.96
CA ALA A 24 12.90 2.21 19.48
C ALA A 24 13.78 2.07 20.73
N ILE A 25 13.37 1.25 21.70
CA ILE A 25 14.14 0.97 22.92
C ILE A 25 15.50 0.33 22.58
N PHE A 26 15.52 -0.60 21.63
CA PHE A 26 16.77 -1.24 21.19
C PHE A 26 17.74 -0.22 20.57
N ILE A 27 17.26 0.64 19.67
CA ILE A 27 18.09 1.66 19.00
C ILE A 27 18.65 2.65 20.04
N VAL A 28 17.78 3.18 20.90
CA VAL A 28 18.18 4.14 21.93
C VAL A 28 19.14 3.49 22.94
N GLY A 29 18.81 2.28 23.43
CA GLY A 29 19.63 1.53 24.36
C GLY A 29 21.02 1.19 23.80
N TYR A 30 21.08 0.75 22.54
CA TYR A 30 22.34 0.49 21.86
C TYR A 30 23.19 1.75 21.72
N GLY A 31 22.56 2.88 21.35
CA GLY A 31 23.24 4.18 21.27
C GLY A 31 23.82 4.63 22.61
N LEU A 32 23.07 4.45 23.71
CA LEU A 32 23.54 4.76 25.06
C LEU A 32 24.72 3.87 25.50
N ILE A 33 24.63 2.57 25.24
CA ILE A 33 25.73 1.61 25.53
C ILE A 33 27.00 2.00 24.77
N LYS A 34 26.86 2.47 23.53
CA LYS A 34 27.98 2.95 22.70
C LYS A 34 28.42 4.37 23.06
N LYS A 35 27.86 4.98 24.11
CA LYS A 35 28.16 6.36 24.56
C LYS A 35 27.95 7.40 23.44
N GLN A 36 26.99 7.15 22.55
CA GLN A 36 26.62 8.08 21.48
C GLN A 36 25.71 9.16 22.06
N LYS A 37 25.77 10.36 21.48
CA LYS A 37 24.86 11.46 21.79
C LYS A 37 23.51 11.25 21.11
N VAL A 38 22.73 10.29 21.61
CA VAL A 38 21.51 9.80 20.97
C VAL A 38 20.53 10.93 20.66
N TYR A 39 20.37 11.91 21.55
CA TYR A 39 19.47 13.02 21.33
C TYR A 39 19.94 13.94 20.20
N GLU A 40 21.23 14.27 20.13
CA GLU A 40 21.78 15.09 19.05
C GLU A 40 21.63 14.38 17.71
N GLN A 41 21.95 13.07 17.65
CA GLN A 41 21.77 12.28 16.44
C GLN A 41 20.30 12.16 16.01
N PHE A 42 19.37 12.10 16.97
CA PHE A 42 17.94 12.11 16.66
C PHE A 42 17.52 13.46 16.04
N ILE A 43 17.97 14.57 16.60
CA ILE A 43 17.67 15.91 16.06
C ILE A 43 18.25 16.10 14.66
N ASP A 44 19.47 15.65 14.43
CA ASP A 44 20.09 15.75 13.11
C ASP A 44 19.37 14.86 12.09
N GLY A 45 19.05 13.63 12.46
CA GLY A 45 18.23 12.76 11.63
C GLY A 45 16.84 13.32 11.34
N ALA A 46 16.20 13.99 12.31
CA ALA A 46 14.91 14.66 12.11
C ALA A 46 15.01 15.83 11.12
N LYS A 47 16.09 16.63 11.19
CA LYS A 47 16.34 17.72 10.23
C LYS A 47 16.56 17.18 8.82
N ASP A 48 17.36 16.13 8.66
CA ASP A 48 17.62 15.48 7.37
C ASP A 48 16.34 14.86 6.80
N GLY A 49 15.53 14.23 7.67
CA GLY A 49 14.22 13.70 7.30
C GLY A 49 13.26 14.79 6.81
N LEU A 50 13.22 15.94 7.50
CA LEU A 50 12.42 17.09 7.09
C LEU A 50 12.87 17.64 5.74
N GLY A 51 14.18 17.76 5.50
CA GLY A 51 14.74 18.15 4.22
C GLY A 51 14.33 17.19 3.09
N THR A 52 14.36 15.89 3.35
CA THR A 52 13.91 14.86 2.42
C THR A 52 12.42 15.01 2.10
N VAL A 53 11.57 15.19 3.11
CA VAL A 53 10.12 15.39 2.94
C VAL A 53 9.86 16.62 2.07
N LEU A 54 10.48 17.76 2.36
CA LEU A 54 10.31 18.98 1.58
C LEU A 54 10.72 18.80 0.10
N SER A 55 11.75 18.01 -0.18
CA SER A 55 12.18 17.71 -1.55
C SER A 55 11.20 16.80 -2.31
N ILE A 56 10.45 15.95 -1.62
CA ILE A 56 9.51 15.01 -2.20
C ILE A 56 8.11 15.64 -2.40
N ILE A 57 7.72 16.60 -1.58
CA ILE A 57 6.39 17.24 -1.61
C ILE A 57 5.96 17.68 -3.04
N PRO A 58 6.77 18.40 -3.83
CA PRO A 58 6.35 18.84 -5.17
C PRO A 58 5.98 17.67 -6.08
N THR A 59 6.77 16.59 -6.03
CA THR A 59 6.51 15.36 -6.80
C THR A 59 5.20 14.69 -6.37
N LEU A 60 4.96 14.62 -5.05
CA LEU A 60 3.72 14.05 -4.50
C LEU A 60 2.49 14.88 -4.90
N ILE A 61 2.57 16.20 -4.81
CA ILE A 61 1.48 17.09 -5.22
C ILE A 61 1.16 16.89 -6.71
N GLY A 62 2.18 16.86 -7.57
CA GLY A 62 2.02 16.63 -9.00
C GLY A 62 1.36 15.28 -9.29
N LEU A 63 1.81 14.22 -8.61
CA LEU A 63 1.22 12.89 -8.74
C LEU A 63 -0.24 12.86 -8.26
N MET A 64 -0.54 13.45 -7.10
CA MET A 64 -1.90 13.51 -6.57
C MET A 64 -2.85 14.27 -7.49
N ILE A 65 -2.42 15.41 -8.03
CA ILE A 65 -3.22 16.18 -9.00
C ILE A 65 -3.46 15.35 -10.27
N GLY A 66 -2.42 14.76 -10.83
CA GLY A 66 -2.52 13.90 -12.01
C GLY A 66 -3.50 12.74 -11.82
N VAL A 67 -3.40 12.02 -10.71
CA VAL A 67 -4.32 10.93 -10.37
C VAL A 67 -5.75 11.42 -10.20
N LYS A 68 -5.98 12.57 -9.53
CA LYS A 68 -7.32 13.15 -9.37
C LYS A 68 -7.92 13.54 -10.71
N VAL A 69 -7.15 14.14 -11.62
CA VAL A 69 -7.61 14.49 -12.97
C VAL A 69 -8.01 13.25 -13.76
N ILE A 70 -7.19 12.20 -13.75
CA ILE A 70 -7.49 10.94 -14.45
C ILE A 70 -8.72 10.26 -13.82
N SER A 71 -8.86 10.27 -12.50
CA SER A 71 -10.04 9.71 -11.82
C SER A 71 -11.30 10.52 -12.15
N ALA A 72 -11.24 11.84 -12.12
CA ALA A 72 -12.36 12.72 -12.41
C ALA A 72 -12.81 12.67 -13.88
N SER A 73 -11.90 12.35 -14.81
CA SER A 73 -12.23 12.17 -16.23
C SER A 73 -13.06 10.90 -16.50
N GLY A 74 -13.23 10.01 -15.52
CA GLY A 74 -13.92 8.73 -15.69
C GLY A 74 -13.11 7.68 -16.47
N LEU A 75 -11.89 8.01 -16.91
CA LEU A 75 -11.04 7.13 -17.71
C LEU A 75 -10.75 5.82 -16.97
N LEU A 76 -10.43 5.89 -15.67
CA LEU A 76 -10.16 4.68 -14.87
C LEU A 76 -11.36 3.74 -14.80
N LEU A 77 -12.56 4.29 -14.63
CA LEU A 77 -13.81 3.52 -14.61
C LEU A 77 -14.13 2.95 -16.00
N TRP A 78 -13.85 3.70 -17.07
CA TRP A 78 -14.04 3.22 -18.43
C TRP A 78 -13.11 2.02 -18.73
N ILE A 79 -11.82 2.15 -18.39
CA ILE A 79 -10.83 1.05 -18.51
C ILE A 79 -11.26 -0.17 -17.68
N ALA A 80 -11.70 0.08 -16.44
CA ALA A 80 -12.15 -0.99 -15.54
C ALA A 80 -13.35 -1.76 -16.12
N LYS A 81 -14.35 -1.06 -16.66
CA LYS A 81 -15.49 -1.70 -17.31
C LYS A 81 -15.10 -2.49 -18.55
N ALA A 82 -14.18 -1.95 -19.36
CA ALA A 82 -13.69 -2.65 -20.55
C ALA A 82 -12.96 -3.96 -20.20
N ILE A 83 -12.13 -3.94 -19.17
CA ILE A 83 -11.37 -5.11 -18.69
C ILE A 83 -12.29 -6.07 -17.93
N GLY A 84 -13.19 -5.55 -17.11
CA GLY A 84 -14.09 -6.33 -16.23
C GLY A 84 -14.92 -7.38 -17.00
N LYS A 85 -15.24 -7.10 -18.26
CA LYS A 85 -15.94 -8.05 -19.12
C LYS A 85 -15.15 -9.35 -19.37
N TYR A 86 -13.84 -9.29 -19.31
CA TYR A 86 -12.95 -10.43 -19.54
C TYR A 86 -12.51 -11.12 -18.26
N THR A 87 -12.48 -10.39 -17.13
CA THR A 87 -11.91 -10.88 -15.88
C THR A 87 -12.88 -11.70 -15.03
N THR A 88 -14.18 -11.60 -15.27
CA THR A 88 -15.18 -12.46 -14.64
C THR A 88 -14.92 -13.95 -14.89
N HIS A 89 -14.31 -14.29 -16.02
CA HIS A 89 -13.91 -15.67 -16.33
C HIS A 89 -12.72 -16.18 -15.52
N ILE A 90 -11.98 -15.27 -14.86
CA ILE A 90 -10.77 -15.56 -14.06
C ILE A 90 -11.10 -15.49 -12.55
N GLY A 91 -12.37 -15.34 -12.19
CA GLY A 91 -12.81 -15.23 -10.80
C GLY A 91 -12.69 -13.82 -10.19
N VAL A 92 -12.35 -12.79 -11.00
CA VAL A 92 -12.33 -11.40 -10.53
C VAL A 92 -13.62 -10.71 -10.93
N PRO A 93 -14.51 -10.35 -9.98
CA PRO A 93 -15.73 -9.61 -10.25
C PRO A 93 -15.46 -8.25 -10.89
N ALA A 94 -16.36 -7.81 -11.77
CA ALA A 94 -16.21 -6.54 -12.48
C ALA A 94 -16.12 -5.34 -11.54
N ASP A 95 -16.78 -5.39 -10.39
CA ASP A 95 -16.79 -4.31 -9.38
C ASP A 95 -15.44 -4.15 -8.64
N VAL A 96 -14.62 -5.20 -8.62
CA VAL A 96 -13.30 -5.19 -7.98
C VAL A 96 -12.22 -4.55 -8.88
N ILE A 97 -12.40 -4.63 -10.20
CA ILE A 97 -11.41 -4.12 -11.18
C ILE A 97 -11.09 -2.62 -11.02
N PRO A 98 -12.08 -1.72 -10.83
CA PRO A 98 -11.80 -0.30 -10.59
C PRO A 98 -10.90 -0.09 -9.39
N ILE A 99 -11.11 -0.86 -8.32
CA ILE A 99 -10.33 -0.75 -7.07
C ILE A 99 -8.88 -1.16 -7.33
N ILE A 100 -8.64 -2.27 -8.03
CA ILE A 100 -7.30 -2.74 -8.40
C ILE A 100 -6.57 -1.68 -9.23
N ILE A 101 -7.22 -1.12 -10.24
CA ILE A 101 -6.60 -0.13 -11.13
C ILE A 101 -6.28 1.16 -10.36
N VAL A 102 -7.23 1.66 -9.58
CA VAL A 102 -7.04 2.88 -8.80
C VAL A 102 -5.96 2.69 -7.73
N ARG A 103 -5.83 1.47 -7.18
CA ARG A 103 -4.82 1.11 -6.18
C ARG A 103 -3.38 1.33 -6.69
N PHE A 104 -3.12 1.15 -7.98
CA PHE A 104 -1.79 1.45 -8.54
C PHE A 104 -1.38 2.91 -8.37
N PHE A 105 -2.37 3.82 -8.36
CA PHE A 105 -2.15 5.26 -8.36
C PHE A 105 -2.37 5.89 -6.99
N SER A 106 -3.45 5.53 -6.29
CA SER A 106 -3.88 6.20 -5.07
C SER A 106 -4.52 5.23 -4.07
N SER A 107 -3.88 5.10 -2.91
CA SER A 107 -4.41 4.36 -1.76
C SER A 107 -5.74 4.94 -1.28
N ASN A 108 -5.81 6.27 -1.12
CA ASN A 108 -7.01 6.92 -0.59
C ASN A 108 -8.21 6.76 -1.52
N ALA A 109 -8.02 6.92 -2.82
CA ALA A 109 -9.09 6.70 -3.79
C ALA A 109 -9.53 5.22 -3.84
N ALA A 110 -8.58 4.28 -3.75
CA ALA A 110 -8.91 2.86 -3.66
C ALA A 110 -9.68 2.53 -2.38
N ASN A 111 -9.31 3.11 -1.22
CA ASN A 111 -10.05 2.95 0.03
C ASN A 111 -11.49 3.46 -0.09
N THR A 112 -11.70 4.61 -0.74
CA THR A 112 -13.06 5.15 -0.95
C THR A 112 -13.91 4.20 -1.80
N LEU A 113 -13.36 3.66 -2.90
CA LEU A 113 -14.06 2.68 -3.72
C LEU A 113 -14.30 1.35 -2.99
N CYS A 114 -13.38 0.95 -2.11
CA CYS A 114 -13.54 -0.23 -1.27
C CYS A 114 -14.70 -0.06 -0.28
N LEU A 115 -14.80 1.11 0.38
CA LEU A 115 -15.92 1.41 1.30
C LEU A 115 -17.25 1.44 0.54
N ASP A 116 -17.32 2.06 -0.63
CA ASP A 116 -18.50 2.05 -1.49
C ASP A 116 -18.91 0.63 -1.90
N LEU A 117 -17.93 -0.24 -2.18
CA LEU A 117 -18.21 -1.64 -2.47
C LEU A 117 -18.75 -2.38 -1.24
N PHE A 118 -18.21 -2.13 -0.05
CA PHE A 118 -18.73 -2.71 1.19
C PHE A 118 -20.15 -2.27 1.51
N GLU A 119 -20.51 -1.01 1.25
CA GLU A 119 -21.88 -0.51 1.40
C GLU A 119 -22.86 -1.18 0.43
N ARG A 120 -22.42 -1.48 -0.80
CA ARG A 120 -23.27 -2.11 -1.83
C ARG A 120 -23.38 -3.62 -1.72
N CYS A 121 -22.28 -4.30 -1.47
CA CYS A 121 -22.22 -5.77 -1.53
C CYS A 121 -22.12 -6.42 -0.14
N GLY A 122 -21.73 -5.67 0.89
CA GLY A 122 -21.40 -6.19 2.22
C GLY A 122 -19.95 -6.66 2.34
N THR A 123 -19.43 -6.63 3.57
CA THR A 123 -18.04 -7.06 3.87
C THR A 123 -17.86 -8.57 3.77
N ASP A 124 -18.91 -9.34 4.04
CA ASP A 124 -18.91 -10.82 4.05
C ASP A 124 -19.23 -11.43 2.68
N SER A 125 -19.44 -10.59 1.65
CA SER A 125 -19.60 -11.05 0.28
C SER A 125 -18.26 -11.51 -0.30
N TYR A 126 -18.31 -12.30 -1.37
CA TYR A 126 -17.10 -12.71 -2.11
C TYR A 126 -16.27 -11.50 -2.55
N GLU A 127 -16.94 -10.48 -3.10
CA GLU A 127 -16.32 -9.23 -3.53
C GLU A 127 -15.68 -8.47 -2.37
N GLY A 128 -16.39 -8.38 -1.24
CA GLY A 128 -15.90 -7.70 -0.04
C GLY A 128 -14.68 -8.39 0.56
N PHE A 129 -14.72 -9.71 0.67
CA PHE A 129 -13.60 -10.50 1.17
C PHE A 129 -12.39 -10.43 0.23
N LEU A 130 -12.60 -10.59 -1.08
CA LEU A 130 -11.54 -10.48 -2.09
C LEU A 130 -10.85 -9.09 -2.06
N VAL A 131 -11.64 -8.02 -2.02
CA VAL A 131 -11.10 -6.66 -1.94
C VAL A 131 -10.31 -6.45 -0.66
N SER A 132 -10.77 -6.96 0.48
CA SER A 132 -10.05 -6.86 1.76
C SER A 132 -8.67 -7.50 1.67
N ILE A 133 -8.55 -8.69 1.08
CA ILE A 133 -7.27 -9.35 0.86
C ILE A 133 -6.40 -8.53 -0.10
N ILE A 134 -6.94 -8.10 -1.24
CA ILE A 134 -6.20 -7.30 -2.23
C ILE A 134 -5.68 -6.01 -1.59
N MET A 135 -6.51 -5.29 -0.84
CA MET A 135 -6.11 -4.04 -0.18
C MET A 135 -5.02 -4.25 0.87
N SER A 136 -5.02 -5.37 1.57
CA SER A 136 -4.01 -5.70 2.57
C SER A 136 -2.66 -6.12 1.97
N CYS A 137 -2.66 -6.80 0.83
CA CYS A 137 -1.43 -7.35 0.25
C CYS A 137 -0.83 -6.52 -0.88
N THR A 138 -1.51 -5.44 -1.34
CA THR A 138 -1.02 -4.58 -2.43
C THR A 138 -0.68 -3.17 -1.95
N GLU A 139 0.23 -2.52 -2.68
CA GLU A 139 0.65 -1.15 -2.44
C GLU A 139 0.54 -0.29 -3.71
N THR A 140 0.56 1.04 -3.53
CA THR A 140 0.55 2.00 -4.64
C THR A 140 1.89 2.00 -5.34
N ILE A 141 1.94 1.53 -6.60
CA ILE A 141 3.19 1.41 -7.34
C ILE A 141 3.79 2.78 -7.63
N PHE A 142 3.00 3.68 -8.21
CA PHE A 142 3.53 4.98 -8.66
C PHE A 142 3.95 5.89 -7.51
N TYR A 143 3.16 5.93 -6.44
CA TYR A 143 3.50 6.69 -5.25
C TYR A 143 4.81 6.19 -4.62
N THR A 144 4.86 4.90 -4.32
CA THR A 144 6.02 4.28 -3.67
C THR A 144 7.27 4.44 -4.51
N LEU A 145 7.19 4.17 -5.82
CA LEU A 145 8.31 4.31 -6.73
C LEU A 145 8.81 5.77 -6.81
N SER A 146 7.90 6.75 -6.87
CA SER A 146 8.26 8.17 -6.90
C SER A 146 8.98 8.61 -5.63
N VAL A 147 8.47 8.23 -4.46
CA VAL A 147 9.08 8.57 -3.17
C VAL A 147 10.47 7.96 -3.06
N TYR A 148 10.61 6.66 -3.29
CA TYR A 148 11.90 5.98 -3.16
C TYR A 148 12.91 6.42 -4.22
N ALA A 149 12.50 6.59 -5.49
CA ALA A 149 13.39 7.05 -6.54
C ALA A 149 13.91 8.47 -6.26
N THR A 150 13.04 9.35 -5.77
CA THR A 150 13.43 10.73 -5.41
C THR A 150 14.38 10.73 -4.20
N ALA A 151 14.06 10.00 -3.15
CA ALA A 151 14.90 9.90 -1.95
C ALA A 151 16.28 9.29 -2.24
N ALA A 152 16.32 8.26 -3.10
CA ALA A 152 17.56 7.61 -3.52
C ALA A 152 18.28 8.32 -4.67
N LYS A 153 17.73 9.44 -5.19
CA LYS A 153 18.25 10.20 -6.34
C LYS A 153 18.43 9.33 -7.60
N VAL A 154 17.56 8.33 -7.76
CA VAL A 154 17.58 7.41 -8.91
C VAL A 154 16.68 7.97 -10.01
N THR A 155 17.28 8.27 -11.18
CA THR A 155 16.53 8.82 -12.33
C THR A 155 16.08 7.74 -13.32
N LYS A 156 16.71 6.57 -13.31
CA LYS A 156 16.41 5.47 -14.25
C LYS A 156 15.90 4.24 -13.48
N THR A 157 14.62 4.02 -13.48
CA THR A 157 13.97 2.90 -12.78
C THR A 157 14.06 1.56 -13.53
N ARG A 158 14.57 1.56 -14.78
CA ARG A 158 14.79 0.36 -15.61
C ARG A 158 13.63 -0.65 -15.54
N ARG A 159 13.86 -1.81 -14.89
CA ARG A 159 12.91 -2.92 -14.78
C ARG A 159 12.05 -2.87 -13.50
N THR A 160 12.22 -1.86 -12.65
CA THR A 160 11.49 -1.76 -11.36
C THR A 160 10.00 -1.62 -11.59
N LEU A 161 9.59 -0.77 -12.53
CA LEU A 161 8.17 -0.56 -12.82
C LEU A 161 7.49 -1.83 -13.37
N PRO A 162 8.01 -2.49 -14.44
CA PRO A 162 7.43 -3.76 -14.89
C PRO A 162 7.44 -4.84 -13.80
N GLY A 163 8.50 -4.94 -13.00
CA GLY A 163 8.58 -5.87 -11.88
C GLY A 163 7.51 -5.62 -10.83
N ALA A 164 7.25 -4.36 -10.48
CA ALA A 164 6.19 -3.99 -9.54
C ALA A 164 4.78 -4.36 -10.07
N PHE A 165 4.52 -4.17 -11.36
CA PHE A 165 3.27 -4.60 -12.00
C PHE A 165 3.10 -6.12 -11.94
N ILE A 166 4.12 -6.89 -12.33
CA ILE A 166 4.08 -8.36 -12.28
C ILE A 166 3.85 -8.84 -10.84
N ALA A 167 4.57 -8.28 -9.87
CA ALA A 167 4.41 -8.62 -8.46
C ALA A 167 2.98 -8.34 -7.96
N THR A 168 2.39 -7.21 -8.35
CA THR A 168 1.02 -6.86 -7.94
C THR A 168 -0.01 -7.77 -8.62
N MET A 169 0.16 -8.07 -9.91
CA MET A 169 -0.73 -9.02 -10.60
C MET A 169 -0.66 -10.42 -9.98
N SER A 170 0.53 -10.88 -9.59
CA SER A 170 0.69 -12.17 -8.89
C SER A 170 -0.02 -12.17 -7.54
N ARG A 171 0.02 -11.05 -6.79
CA ARG A 171 -0.71 -10.91 -5.51
C ARG A 171 -2.22 -10.93 -5.73
N VAL A 172 -2.72 -10.23 -6.75
CA VAL A 172 -4.15 -10.26 -7.11
C VAL A 172 -4.58 -11.67 -7.49
N ALA A 173 -3.79 -12.38 -8.30
CA ALA A 173 -4.08 -13.76 -8.65
C ALA A 173 -4.08 -14.69 -7.42
N ALA A 174 -3.11 -14.53 -6.52
CA ALA A 174 -3.08 -15.28 -5.25
C ALA A 174 -4.29 -14.96 -4.36
N SER A 175 -4.72 -13.69 -4.31
CA SER A 175 -5.92 -13.28 -3.56
C SER A 175 -7.17 -14.00 -4.05
N VAL A 176 -7.35 -14.12 -5.38
CA VAL A 176 -8.48 -14.86 -5.99
C VAL A 176 -8.46 -16.35 -5.62
N VAL A 177 -7.28 -16.95 -5.52
CA VAL A 177 -7.15 -18.38 -5.16
C VAL A 177 -7.45 -18.63 -3.67
N ILE A 178 -7.18 -17.63 -2.81
CA ILE A 178 -7.38 -17.73 -1.35
C ILE A 178 -8.83 -17.42 -0.97
N THR A 179 -9.53 -16.62 -1.76
CA THR A 179 -10.95 -16.26 -1.56
C THR A 179 -11.88 -17.36 -2.09
#